data_f46cd033ff01fa8647b3946245cabe6c
#
_entry.id   f46cd033ff01fa8647b3946245cabe6c
#
_cell.length_a   1.000
_cell.length_b   1.000
_cell.length_c   1.000
_cell.angle_alpha   90.00
_cell.angle_beta   90.00
_cell.angle_gamma   90.00
#
_symmetry.space_group_name_H-M   'P 1'
#
loop_
_entity.id
_entity.type
_entity.pdbx_description
1 polymer ?
#
loop_
_entity_poly.entity_id
_entity_poly.type
_entity_poly.pdbx_seq_one_letter_code
_entity_poly.pdbx_strand_id
1 'polypeptide(L)'
;LLTFANQFVGKVPYVSGGNTPSGWDCSGFVQYVYGQMGVSLPHYSGAQATVGRAVGSLADAQPGDIIANAQHAAIYVGNGMVINSQLNGTRYDPIAWVFPSSYSIRRIF
;
A
#
# COMPACT_ATOMS: atom_id res chain seq x y z
N LEU A 1 -1.96 9.40 8.32
CA LEU A 1 -1.76 8.10 7.69
C LEU A 1 -0.30 7.84 7.33
N LEU A 2 0.30 8.74 6.56
CA LEU A 2 1.67 8.53 6.07
C LEU A 2 2.72 8.66 7.17
N THR A 3 2.54 9.57 8.11
CA THR A 3 3.42 9.69 9.28
C THR A 3 3.42 8.38 10.08
N PHE A 4 2.25 7.80 10.26
CA PHE A 4 2.13 6.50 10.93
C PHE A 4 2.83 5.40 10.13
N ALA A 5 2.59 5.32 8.82
CA ALA A 5 3.20 4.29 7.96
C ALA A 5 4.73 4.43 7.91
N ASN A 6 5.24 5.65 7.88
CA ASN A 6 6.67 5.91 7.76
C ASN A 6 7.49 5.33 8.92
N GLN A 7 6.92 5.21 10.11
CA GLN A 7 7.66 4.69 11.27
C GLN A 7 8.13 3.24 11.07
N PHE A 8 7.50 2.51 10.14
CA PHE A 8 7.82 1.11 9.90
C PHE A 8 8.88 0.88 8.82
N VAL A 9 9.31 1.94 8.14
CA VAL A 9 10.33 1.83 7.09
C VAL A 9 11.64 1.29 7.69
N GLY A 10 12.14 0.20 7.09
CA GLY A 10 13.37 -0.45 7.54
C GLY A 10 13.23 -1.28 8.81
N LYS A 11 12.01 -1.48 9.34
CA LYS A 11 11.83 -2.08 10.66
C LYS A 11 10.99 -3.35 10.67
N VAL A 12 10.18 -3.58 9.64
CA VAL A 12 9.24 -4.72 9.62
C VAL A 12 9.62 -5.66 8.48
N PRO A 13 9.89 -6.95 8.78
CA PRO A 13 10.25 -7.91 7.74
C PRO A 13 9.06 -8.31 6.90
N TYR A 14 9.32 -8.81 5.70
CA TYR A 14 8.30 -9.41 4.86
C TYR A 14 7.96 -10.81 5.38
N VAL A 15 6.68 -11.03 5.66
CA VAL A 15 6.16 -12.34 6.06
C VAL A 15 4.90 -12.60 5.24
N SER A 16 4.91 -13.62 4.40
CA SER A 16 3.76 -14.01 3.59
C SER A 16 2.58 -14.33 4.50
N GLY A 17 1.42 -13.70 4.23
CA GLY A 17 0.22 -13.85 5.05
C GLY A 17 0.22 -13.02 6.33
N GLY A 18 1.31 -12.30 6.64
CA GLY A 18 1.39 -11.46 7.82
C GLY A 18 0.66 -10.14 7.65
N ASN A 19 0.16 -9.59 8.76
CA ASN A 19 -0.56 -8.32 8.78
C ASN A 19 -0.37 -7.55 10.09
N THR A 20 0.76 -7.77 10.76
CA THR A 20 1.11 -7.06 12.01
C THR A 20 2.53 -6.53 11.93
N PRO A 21 2.94 -5.61 12.81
CA PRO A 21 4.32 -5.11 12.83
C PRO A 21 5.39 -6.15 13.16
N SER A 22 5.01 -7.37 13.51
CA SER A 22 5.95 -8.49 13.64
C SER A 22 6.39 -9.03 12.27
N GLY A 23 5.61 -8.77 11.25
CA GLY A 23 5.89 -9.14 9.87
C GLY A 23 4.62 -9.05 9.04
N TRP A 24 4.70 -8.53 7.83
CA TRP A 24 3.56 -8.42 6.91
C TRP A 24 3.98 -8.57 5.46
N ASP A 25 3.02 -8.99 4.64
CA ASP A 25 3.17 -8.92 3.19
C ASP A 25 2.67 -7.56 2.68
N CYS A 26 2.60 -7.37 1.36
CA CYS A 26 2.24 -6.08 0.78
C CYS A 26 0.83 -5.63 1.18
N SER A 27 -0.16 -6.51 1.04
CA SER A 27 -1.55 -6.21 1.39
C SER A 27 -1.77 -6.18 2.91
N GLY A 28 -0.98 -6.93 3.66
CA GLY A 28 -1.03 -6.93 5.12
C GLY A 28 -0.56 -5.60 5.71
N PHE A 29 0.48 -5.02 5.12
CA PHE A 29 0.93 -3.68 5.49
C PHE A 29 -0.18 -2.64 5.26
N VAL A 30 -0.76 -2.63 4.06
CA VAL A 30 -1.85 -1.69 3.72
C VAL A 30 -3.05 -1.90 4.64
N GLN A 31 -3.45 -3.15 4.86
CA GLN A 31 -4.54 -3.49 5.76
C GLN A 31 -4.30 -2.97 7.18
N TYR A 32 -3.09 -3.19 7.71
CA TYR A 32 -2.75 -2.77 9.06
C TYR A 32 -2.79 -1.25 9.21
N VAL A 33 -2.14 -0.53 8.30
CA VAL A 33 -2.05 0.93 8.38
C VAL A 33 -3.45 1.56 8.33
N TYR A 34 -4.28 1.15 7.38
CA TYR A 34 -5.66 1.65 7.29
C TYR A 34 -6.51 1.20 8.47
N GLY A 35 -6.29 -0.01 8.98
CA GLY A 35 -6.99 -0.52 10.17
C GLY A 35 -6.76 0.35 11.39
N GLN A 36 -5.55 0.88 11.55
CA GLN A 36 -5.23 1.80 12.64
C GLN A 36 -5.91 3.17 12.48
N MET A 37 -6.37 3.49 11.28
CA MET A 37 -7.15 4.69 10.98
C MET A 37 -8.68 4.44 11.03
N GLY A 38 -9.08 3.26 11.49
CA GLY A 38 -10.48 2.90 11.62
C GLY A 38 -11.12 2.34 10.34
N VAL A 39 -10.33 1.98 9.34
CA VAL A 39 -10.82 1.46 8.07
C VAL A 39 -10.48 -0.03 7.92
N SER A 40 -11.50 -0.87 7.85
CA SER A 40 -11.32 -2.31 7.65
C SER A 40 -11.15 -2.61 6.16
N LEU A 41 -10.01 -3.17 5.78
CA LEU A 41 -9.72 -3.58 4.42
C LEU A 41 -9.55 -5.10 4.32
N PRO A 42 -9.85 -5.70 3.16
CA PRO A 42 -9.52 -7.11 2.94
C PRO A 42 -8.00 -7.30 2.88
N HIS A 43 -7.52 -8.48 3.29
CA HIS A 43 -6.10 -8.83 3.26
C HIS A 43 -5.76 -9.51 1.93
N TYR A 44 -5.93 -8.75 0.83
CA TYR A 44 -5.61 -9.22 -0.51
C TYR A 44 -5.50 -8.02 -1.46
N SER A 45 -4.39 -7.90 -2.17
CA SER A 45 -4.14 -6.75 -3.05
C SER A 45 -5.18 -6.59 -4.15
N GLY A 46 -5.62 -7.70 -4.76
CA GLY A 46 -6.65 -7.66 -5.79
C GLY A 46 -7.98 -7.11 -5.29
N ALA A 47 -8.35 -7.42 -4.04
CA ALA A 47 -9.54 -6.86 -3.42
C ALA A 47 -9.32 -5.39 -3.01
N GLN A 48 -8.12 -5.05 -2.53
CA GLN A 48 -7.77 -3.66 -2.21
C GLN A 48 -7.80 -2.76 -3.45
N ALA A 49 -7.62 -3.33 -4.63
CA ALA A 49 -7.72 -2.60 -5.90
C ALA A 49 -9.16 -2.15 -6.24
N THR A 50 -10.16 -2.53 -5.44
CA THR A 50 -11.57 -2.22 -5.67
C THR A 50 -12.23 -1.43 -4.55
N VAL A 51 -11.50 -1.15 -3.46
CA VAL A 51 -12.07 -0.44 -2.30
C VAL A 51 -12.18 1.06 -2.57
N GLY A 52 -12.98 1.76 -1.77
CA GLY A 52 -13.13 3.20 -1.87
C GLY A 52 -13.62 3.65 -3.24
N ARG A 53 -13.16 4.81 -3.70
CA ARG A 53 -13.50 5.32 -5.03
C ARG A 53 -12.31 5.31 -5.97
N ALA A 54 -12.58 5.13 -7.26
CA ALA A 54 -11.54 5.13 -8.28
C ALA A 54 -10.97 6.54 -8.50
N VAL A 55 -9.65 6.61 -8.67
CA VAL A 55 -8.95 7.82 -9.11
C VAL A 55 -8.48 7.55 -10.54
N GLY A 56 -8.82 8.45 -11.46
CA GLY A 56 -8.72 8.16 -12.89
C GLY A 56 -7.31 8.12 -13.46
N SER A 57 -6.34 8.77 -12.82
CA SER A 57 -4.96 8.81 -13.32
C SER A 57 -3.98 9.09 -12.19
N LEU A 58 -2.70 8.78 -12.43
CA LEU A 58 -1.64 9.08 -11.48
C LEU A 58 -1.51 10.59 -11.25
N ALA A 59 -1.81 11.41 -12.26
CA ALA A 59 -1.79 12.87 -12.11
C ALA A 59 -2.79 13.35 -11.05
N ASP A 60 -3.88 12.63 -10.86
CA ASP A 60 -4.91 12.96 -9.87
C ASP A 60 -4.70 12.25 -8.53
N ALA A 61 -3.71 11.38 -8.42
CA ALA A 61 -3.42 10.67 -7.19
C ALA A 61 -2.92 11.63 -6.11
N GLN A 62 -3.30 11.35 -4.87
CA GLN A 62 -2.88 12.12 -3.70
C GLN A 62 -2.20 11.21 -2.68
N PRO A 63 -1.25 11.75 -1.89
CA PRO A 63 -0.66 10.98 -0.80
C PRO A 63 -1.73 10.35 0.09
N GLY A 64 -1.58 9.07 0.39
CA GLY A 64 -2.56 8.28 1.12
C GLY A 64 -3.46 7.42 0.24
N ASP A 65 -3.50 7.65 -1.08
CA ASP A 65 -4.25 6.78 -1.99
C ASP A 65 -3.60 5.38 -2.02
N ILE A 66 -4.44 4.36 -2.22
CA ILE A 66 -3.97 2.98 -2.39
C ILE A 66 -3.67 2.74 -3.87
N ILE A 67 -2.50 2.20 -4.16
CA ILE A 67 -2.12 1.70 -5.48
C ILE A 67 -2.12 0.19 -5.40
N ALA A 68 -2.90 -0.50 -6.22
CA ALA A 68 -3.01 -1.95 -6.11
C ALA A 68 -3.41 -2.61 -7.42
N ASN A 69 -2.98 -3.86 -7.55
CA ASN A 69 -3.43 -4.81 -8.58
C ASN A 69 -3.47 -6.22 -7.97
N ALA A 70 -3.65 -7.24 -8.78
CA ALA A 70 -3.74 -8.61 -8.28
C ALA A 70 -2.42 -9.11 -7.64
N GLN A 71 -1.29 -8.48 -7.94
CA GLN A 71 0.03 -8.93 -7.50
C GLN A 71 0.62 -8.14 -6.36
N HIS A 72 0.23 -6.87 -6.19
CA HIS A 72 0.87 -5.98 -5.22
C HIS A 72 -0.06 -4.87 -4.74
N ALA A 73 0.22 -4.35 -3.56
CA ALA A 73 -0.48 -3.20 -2.99
C ALA A 73 0.54 -2.28 -2.31
N ALA A 74 0.26 -0.98 -2.36
CA ALA A 74 1.12 0.04 -1.79
C ALA A 74 0.30 1.29 -1.44
N ILE A 75 0.89 2.22 -0.71
CA ILE A 75 0.29 3.50 -0.39
C ILE A 75 1.09 4.60 -1.09
N TYR A 76 0.39 5.43 -1.86
CA TYR A 76 1.03 6.52 -2.60
C TYR A 76 1.51 7.61 -1.64
N VAL A 77 2.72 8.09 -1.84
CA VAL A 77 3.29 9.14 -0.99
C VAL A 77 3.57 10.44 -1.76
N GLY A 78 3.26 10.47 -3.04
CA GLY A 78 3.51 11.63 -3.91
C GLY A 78 4.76 11.45 -4.75
N ASN A 79 4.91 12.29 -5.77
CA ASN A 79 6.09 12.34 -6.65
C ASN A 79 6.42 11.00 -7.32
N GLY A 80 5.41 10.18 -7.63
CA GLY A 80 5.62 8.88 -8.27
C GLY A 80 6.19 7.80 -7.34
N MET A 81 6.13 8.00 -6.03
CA MET A 81 6.68 7.11 -5.03
C MET A 81 5.57 6.46 -4.21
N VAL A 82 5.84 5.25 -3.73
CA VAL A 82 4.96 4.54 -2.81
C VAL A 82 5.75 4.07 -1.58
N ILE A 83 5.01 3.87 -0.48
CA ILE A 83 5.50 3.12 0.68
C ILE A 83 4.84 1.75 0.64
N ASN A 84 5.63 0.69 0.80
CA ASN A 84 5.14 -0.67 0.64
C ASN A 84 5.99 -1.70 1.36
N SER A 85 5.46 -2.92 1.52
CA SER A 85 6.21 -4.07 2.02
C SER A 85 6.65 -4.94 0.86
N GLN A 86 7.96 -5.11 0.73
CA GLN A 86 8.63 -5.94 -0.27
C GLN A 86 9.40 -7.06 0.40
N LEU A 87 9.95 -8.00 -0.39
CA LEU A 87 10.75 -9.09 0.17
C LEU A 87 11.93 -8.61 1.01
N ASN A 88 12.46 -7.44 0.70
CA ASN A 88 13.54 -6.80 1.46
C ASN A 88 13.05 -5.80 2.51
N GLY A 89 11.77 -5.90 2.89
CA GLY A 89 11.20 -5.13 3.99
C GLY A 89 10.27 -4.00 3.57
N THR A 90 9.83 -3.25 4.56
CA THR A 90 8.98 -2.07 4.36
C THR A 90 9.84 -0.90 3.95
N ARG A 91 9.49 -0.26 2.83
CA ARG A 91 10.36 0.74 2.21
C ARG A 91 9.62 1.66 1.25
N TYR A 92 10.28 2.74 0.85
CA TYR A 92 9.84 3.58 -0.26
C TYR A 92 10.39 3.05 -1.57
N ASP A 93 9.57 3.05 -2.62
CA ASP A 93 9.98 2.65 -3.97
C ASP A 93 9.28 3.52 -5.01
N PRO A 94 9.90 3.74 -6.19
CA PRO A 94 9.18 4.31 -7.33
C PRO A 94 8.05 3.38 -7.77
N ILE A 95 6.90 3.94 -8.15
CA ILE A 95 5.76 3.15 -8.64
C ILE A 95 6.18 2.21 -9.78
N ALA A 96 6.97 2.72 -10.73
CA ALA A 96 7.36 1.94 -11.91
C ALA A 96 8.15 0.68 -11.57
N TRP A 97 8.81 0.64 -10.41
CA TRP A 97 9.60 -0.52 -9.99
C TRP A 97 8.74 -1.64 -9.41
N VAL A 98 7.62 -1.29 -8.80
CA VAL A 98 6.77 -2.25 -8.08
C VAL A 98 5.45 -2.53 -8.80
N PHE A 99 5.09 -1.70 -9.77
CA PHE A 99 3.92 -1.88 -10.62
C PHE A 99 4.32 -1.77 -12.10
N PRO A 100 4.98 -2.81 -12.65
CA PRO A 100 5.41 -2.76 -14.06
C PRO A 100 4.27 -2.91 -15.07
N SER A 101 3.08 -3.27 -14.61
CA SER A 101 1.88 -3.39 -15.43
C SER A 101 0.79 -2.46 -14.90
N SER A 102 -0.45 -2.65 -15.37
CA SER A 102 -1.57 -1.80 -14.92
C SER A 102 -1.87 -1.98 -13.44
N TYR A 103 -2.43 -0.94 -12.84
CA TYR A 103 -2.84 -0.89 -11.45
C TYR A 103 -4.05 0.02 -11.29
N SER A 104 -4.74 -0.11 -10.16
CA SER A 104 -5.81 0.78 -9.76
C SER A 104 -5.31 1.78 -8.72
N ILE A 105 -5.89 2.97 -8.73
CA ILE A 105 -5.67 3.98 -7.70
C ILE A 105 -7.00 4.17 -6.98
N ARG A 106 -7.01 3.97 -5.66
CA ARG A 106 -8.22 4.00 -4.86
C ARG A 106 -8.08 4.99 -3.72
N ARG A 107 -9.12 5.77 -3.49
CA ARG A 107 -9.14 6.78 -2.41
C ARG A 107 -10.18 6.39 -1.37
N ILE A 108 -9.72 6.26 -0.12
CA ILE A 108 -10.58 5.96 1.02
C ILE A 108 -11.06 7.26 1.67
N PHE A 109 -10.13 8.18 1.91
CA PHE A 109 -10.43 9.46 2.58
C PHE A 109 -10.64 10.62 1.57
#